data_528c3e181f5662e3b5ad28c09e58e039
#
_entry.id   528c3e181f5662e3b5ad28c09e58e039
#
_cell.length_a   1.000
_cell.length_b   1.000
_cell.length_c   1.000
_cell.angle_alpha   90.00
_cell.angle_beta   90.00
_cell.angle_gamma   90.00
#
_symmetry.space_group_name_H-M   'P 1'
#
loop_
_entity.id
_entity.type
_entity.pdbx_description
1 polymer ?
#
loop_
_entity_poly.entity_id
_entity_poly.type
_entity_poly.pdbx_seq_one_letter_code
_entity_poly.pdbx_strand_id
1 'polypeptide(L)'
;MQIPIRRPRADLTCFADIQESRLEWLWPGRIPLGKLSVIAGDPGLGKSLVTIAIAAAVTSEAKWPDCHEYAPHGSVILLSGEDDDSDTVKPRLRAAGADENNVYSMSTVIKNDDGSRRGLALDRDIDSLRDNIYCHPDCRLVVIDPIAAFLGSVDSHKNADVRGLLSVLAEIAQESRVAILYVSHLNKGTGGPMARITGSGAFVAAARSAMIVGRDPEDADRRIIFMPKCNLSKEIAGVAYRVRESSEDSELPVVQWEQGFVDVDGETLLSSEGSNNRRERTEAAEWLVVELSGGPQLTTDLQSKAKQAGHAWRTVRRAKNELGVRAKRDGISGKWRWVLPGNE
;
A
#
# COMPACT_ATOMS: atom_id res chain seq x y z
N MET A 1 -43.31 42.32 -6.53
CA MET A 1 -42.08 42.31 -5.68
C MET A 1 -41.26 41.10 -6.12
N GLN A 2 -40.26 41.31 -6.99
CA GLN A 2 -39.39 40.21 -7.46
C GLN A 2 -38.41 39.87 -6.35
N ILE A 3 -38.44 38.61 -5.85
CA ILE A 3 -37.47 38.08 -4.94
C ILE A 3 -36.14 37.97 -5.75
N PRO A 4 -35.06 38.64 -5.34
CA PRO A 4 -33.79 38.54 -6.06
C PRO A 4 -33.31 37.11 -5.99
N ILE A 5 -33.19 36.43 -7.12
CA ILE A 5 -32.53 35.12 -7.23
C ILE A 5 -31.08 35.33 -6.84
N ARG A 6 -30.70 34.95 -5.62
CA ARG A 6 -29.28 34.93 -5.20
C ARG A 6 -28.60 33.84 -6.02
N ARG A 7 -27.79 34.26 -6.97
CA ARG A 7 -26.87 33.31 -7.66
C ARG A 7 -25.82 32.84 -6.67
N PRO A 8 -25.50 31.55 -6.61
CA PRO A 8 -24.39 31.06 -5.82
C PRO A 8 -23.09 31.76 -6.26
N ARG A 9 -22.33 32.28 -5.32
CA ARG A 9 -21.04 32.94 -5.55
C ARG A 9 -19.93 32.20 -4.85
N ALA A 10 -18.80 32.10 -5.52
CA ALA A 10 -17.57 31.67 -4.87
C ALA A 10 -17.05 32.81 -3.98
N ASP A 11 -16.69 32.49 -2.75
CA ASP A 11 -16.09 33.44 -1.84
C ASP A 11 -14.60 33.64 -2.20
N LEU A 12 -14.14 34.88 -2.04
CA LEU A 12 -12.73 35.25 -2.23
C LEU A 12 -12.12 35.60 -0.87
N THR A 13 -11.01 34.95 -0.54
CA THR A 13 -10.24 35.27 0.65
C THR A 13 -8.86 35.74 0.21
N CYS A 14 -8.40 36.87 0.78
CA CYS A 14 -7.04 37.35 0.53
C CYS A 14 -6.03 36.39 1.19
N PHE A 15 -4.94 36.06 0.49
CA PHE A 15 -3.91 35.19 1.06
C PHE A 15 -3.26 35.77 2.33
N ALA A 16 -3.22 37.10 2.46
CA ALA A 16 -2.71 37.78 3.66
C ALA A 16 -3.58 37.53 4.90
N ASP A 17 -4.86 37.17 4.71
CA ASP A 17 -5.81 36.90 5.79
C ASP A 17 -5.84 35.40 6.17
N ILE A 18 -5.13 34.54 5.40
CA ILE A 18 -5.05 33.10 5.64
C ILE A 18 -3.93 32.84 6.66
N GLN A 19 -4.28 32.24 7.78
CA GLN A 19 -3.31 31.78 8.76
C GLN A 19 -2.57 30.54 8.24
N GLU A 20 -1.24 30.61 8.20
CA GLU A 20 -0.42 29.44 7.90
C GLU A 20 -0.59 28.35 8.96
N SER A 21 -0.73 27.12 8.51
CA SER A 21 -0.70 25.93 9.36
C SER A 21 0.38 24.96 8.88
N ARG A 22 1.05 24.33 9.82
CA ARG A 22 2.00 23.27 9.48
C ARG A 22 1.24 22.02 9.08
N LEU A 23 1.82 21.30 8.10
CA LEU A 23 1.33 19.98 7.73
C LEU A 23 1.62 18.99 8.87
N GLU A 24 0.59 18.35 9.36
CA GLU A 24 0.66 17.31 10.37
C GLU A 24 0.55 15.93 9.73
N TRP A 25 1.16 14.94 10.32
CA TRP A 25 1.23 13.58 9.81
C TRP A 25 0.70 12.58 10.82
N LEU A 26 -0.12 11.64 10.34
CA LEU A 26 -0.42 10.43 11.07
C LEU A 26 0.79 9.49 11.04
N TRP A 27 1.31 9.24 9.84
CA TRP A 27 2.55 8.53 9.60
C TRP A 27 3.48 9.44 8.79
N PRO A 28 4.59 9.91 9.37
CA PRO A 28 5.46 10.90 8.76
C PRO A 28 5.85 10.58 7.33
N GLY A 29 5.58 11.52 6.43
CA GLY A 29 5.83 11.41 5.02
C GLY A 29 4.91 10.48 4.23
N ARG A 30 4.11 9.63 4.91
CA ARG A 30 3.25 8.63 4.26
C ARG A 30 1.77 8.93 4.35
N ILE A 31 1.26 9.23 5.54
CA ILE A 31 -0.17 9.49 5.76
C ILE A 31 -0.33 10.86 6.42
N PRO A 32 -0.69 11.90 5.66
CA PRO A 32 -0.94 13.23 6.21
C PRO A 32 -2.31 13.29 6.91
N LEU A 33 -2.38 13.99 8.04
CA LEU A 33 -3.64 14.36 8.68
C LEU A 33 -4.39 15.40 7.82
N GLY A 34 -5.71 15.33 7.87
CA GLY A 34 -6.57 16.23 7.10
C GLY A 34 -6.54 16.01 5.59
N LYS A 35 -6.09 14.85 5.11
CA LYS A 35 -5.96 14.56 3.68
C LYS A 35 -6.35 13.12 3.36
N LEU A 36 -6.60 12.88 2.06
CA LEU A 36 -6.83 11.55 1.53
C LEU A 36 -5.50 10.85 1.23
N SER A 37 -5.42 9.59 1.61
CA SER A 37 -4.36 8.66 1.24
C SER A 37 -4.96 7.39 0.65
N VAL A 38 -4.26 6.77 -0.29
CA VAL A 38 -4.65 5.49 -0.89
C VAL A 38 -3.57 4.46 -0.65
N ILE A 39 -3.99 3.23 -0.30
CA ILE A 39 -3.14 2.05 -0.35
C ILE A 39 -3.68 1.09 -1.39
N ALA A 40 -2.86 0.71 -2.36
CA ALA A 40 -3.25 -0.15 -3.46
C ALA A 40 -2.28 -1.33 -3.62
N GLY A 41 -2.73 -2.40 -4.26
CA GLY A 41 -1.92 -3.59 -4.51
C GLY A 41 -2.79 -4.75 -4.98
N ASP A 42 -2.16 -5.81 -5.48
CA ASP A 42 -2.86 -7.02 -5.89
C ASP A 42 -3.57 -7.70 -4.71
N PRO A 43 -4.61 -8.51 -4.96
CA PRO A 43 -5.24 -9.33 -3.91
C PRO A 43 -4.22 -10.24 -3.20
N GLY A 44 -4.45 -10.51 -1.91
CA GLY A 44 -3.61 -11.43 -1.12
C GLY A 44 -2.25 -10.85 -0.66
N LEU A 45 -2.00 -9.56 -0.86
CA LEU A 45 -0.79 -8.89 -0.34
C LEU A 45 -0.91 -8.47 1.13
N GLY A 46 -2.10 -8.57 1.73
CA GLY A 46 -2.31 -8.19 3.13
C GLY A 46 -2.56 -6.70 3.34
N LYS A 47 -3.16 -6.00 2.37
CA LYS A 47 -3.51 -4.56 2.51
C LYS A 47 -4.39 -4.29 3.72
N SER A 48 -5.43 -5.11 3.91
CA SER A 48 -6.32 -5.00 5.08
C SER A 48 -5.58 -5.27 6.40
N LEU A 49 -4.60 -6.18 6.41
CA LEU A 49 -3.73 -6.37 7.58
C LEU A 49 -2.84 -5.14 7.85
N VAL A 50 -2.38 -4.47 6.77
CA VAL A 50 -1.61 -3.21 6.91
C VAL A 50 -2.50 -2.12 7.48
N THR A 51 -3.75 -1.96 7.02
CA THR A 51 -4.66 -0.95 7.58
C THR A 51 -5.00 -1.23 9.04
N ILE A 52 -5.17 -2.50 9.42
CA ILE A 52 -5.34 -2.94 10.82
C ILE A 52 -4.09 -2.63 11.65
N ALA A 53 -2.88 -2.90 11.13
CA ALA A 53 -1.64 -2.58 11.83
C ALA A 53 -1.45 -1.07 12.02
N ILE A 54 -1.87 -0.24 11.05
CA ILE A 54 -1.88 1.22 11.18
C ILE A 54 -2.91 1.65 12.25
N ALA A 55 -4.11 1.08 12.24
CA ALA A 55 -5.12 1.36 13.25
C ALA A 55 -4.64 0.98 14.66
N ALA A 56 -4.01 -0.17 14.80
CA ALA A 56 -3.39 -0.60 16.06
C ALA A 56 -2.31 0.39 16.52
N ALA A 57 -1.45 0.83 15.62
CA ALA A 57 -0.40 1.81 15.95
C ALA A 57 -0.99 3.14 16.45
N VAL A 58 -2.07 3.62 15.84
CA VAL A 58 -2.73 4.88 16.22
C VAL A 58 -3.40 4.76 17.59
N THR A 59 -4.06 3.65 17.89
CA THR A 59 -4.79 3.46 19.15
C THR A 59 -3.90 3.11 20.33
N SER A 60 -2.68 2.59 20.07
CA SER A 60 -1.72 2.19 21.11
C SER A 60 -0.45 3.05 21.15
N GLU A 61 -0.40 4.16 20.41
CA GLU A 61 0.80 5.03 20.32
C GLU A 61 2.07 4.26 19.92
N ALA A 62 1.94 3.30 19.01
CA ALA A 62 3.09 2.51 18.60
C ALA A 62 4.06 3.31 17.73
N LYS A 63 5.32 2.90 17.78
CA LYS A 63 6.39 3.49 16.97
C LYS A 63 6.28 3.04 15.52
N TRP A 64 6.44 3.97 14.58
CA TRP A 64 6.50 3.64 13.16
C TRP A 64 7.78 2.87 12.80
N PRO A 65 7.73 1.95 11.84
CA PRO A 65 8.87 1.07 11.52
C PRO A 65 10.05 1.79 10.86
N ASP A 66 9.81 2.91 10.21
CA ASP A 66 10.78 3.62 9.36
C ASP A 66 11.22 4.97 9.90
N CYS A 67 10.77 5.34 11.10
CA CYS A 67 11.21 6.56 11.75
C CYS A 67 11.21 6.41 13.29
N HIS A 68 11.68 7.45 13.98
CA HIS A 68 11.71 7.44 15.44
C HIS A 68 10.45 7.99 16.08
N GLU A 69 9.48 8.41 15.27
CA GLU A 69 8.23 8.99 15.73
C GLU A 69 7.20 7.93 16.08
N TYR A 70 6.33 8.28 17.02
CA TYR A 70 5.19 7.47 17.43
C TYR A 70 3.94 7.90 16.67
N ALA A 71 2.99 7.00 16.51
CA ALA A 71 1.68 7.34 15.98
C ALA A 71 0.98 8.31 16.95
N PRO A 72 0.36 9.40 16.46
CA PRO A 72 -0.43 10.27 17.31
C PRO A 72 -1.64 9.49 17.81
N HIS A 73 -1.78 9.42 19.14
CA HIS A 73 -2.89 8.71 19.79
C HIS A 73 -4.25 9.29 19.40
N GLY A 74 -5.22 8.41 19.22
CA GLY A 74 -6.60 8.78 18.98
C GLY A 74 -7.45 7.59 18.53
N SER A 75 -8.73 7.86 18.33
CA SER A 75 -9.65 6.84 17.84
C SER A 75 -9.56 6.63 16.33
N VAL A 76 -10.02 5.47 15.90
CA VAL A 76 -10.03 5.02 14.51
C VAL A 76 -11.44 4.55 14.14
N ILE A 77 -11.95 5.00 12.98
CA ILE A 77 -13.20 4.51 12.41
C ILE A 77 -12.88 3.61 11.22
N LEU A 78 -13.42 2.40 11.23
CA LEU A 78 -13.25 1.40 10.18
C LEU A 78 -14.55 1.19 9.42
N LEU A 79 -14.47 1.26 8.08
CA LEU A 79 -15.50 0.80 7.15
C LEU A 79 -14.95 -0.45 6.46
N SER A 80 -15.34 -1.65 6.93
CA SER A 80 -14.99 -2.92 6.32
C SER A 80 -16.12 -3.39 5.41
N GLY A 81 -15.84 -3.59 4.13
CA GLY A 81 -16.85 -4.01 3.15
C GLY A 81 -16.79 -5.49 2.80
N GLU A 82 -15.73 -6.19 3.16
CA GLU A 82 -15.48 -7.58 2.77
C GLU A 82 -15.38 -8.52 3.98
N ASP A 83 -14.79 -8.06 5.08
CA ASP A 83 -14.55 -8.85 6.29
C ASP A 83 -15.62 -8.59 7.37
N ASP A 84 -16.03 -9.62 8.10
CA ASP A 84 -16.94 -9.50 9.25
C ASP A 84 -16.22 -8.94 10.47
N ASP A 85 -16.90 -8.05 11.19
CA ASP A 85 -16.32 -7.37 12.36
C ASP A 85 -16.02 -8.34 13.51
N SER A 86 -16.87 -9.36 13.71
CA SER A 86 -16.81 -10.21 14.91
C SER A 86 -15.81 -11.35 14.79
N ASP A 87 -15.72 -11.98 13.63
CA ASP A 87 -14.91 -13.18 13.41
C ASP A 87 -13.58 -12.87 12.70
N THR A 88 -13.45 -11.71 12.08
CA THR A 88 -12.29 -11.39 11.25
C THR A 88 -11.60 -10.09 11.71
N VAL A 89 -12.30 -8.94 11.70
CA VAL A 89 -11.68 -7.63 11.95
C VAL A 89 -11.24 -7.51 13.41
N LYS A 90 -12.14 -7.79 14.35
CA LYS A 90 -11.85 -7.66 15.78
C LYS A 90 -10.73 -8.59 16.25
N PRO A 91 -10.69 -9.88 15.90
CA PRO A 91 -9.57 -10.75 16.25
C PRO A 91 -8.22 -10.25 15.70
N ARG A 92 -8.21 -9.74 14.46
CA ARG A 92 -6.98 -9.19 13.84
C ARG A 92 -6.52 -7.90 14.51
N LEU A 93 -7.44 -7.01 14.92
CA LEU A 93 -7.12 -5.79 15.70
C LEU A 93 -6.45 -6.15 17.01
N ARG A 94 -7.02 -7.10 17.76
CA ARG A 94 -6.46 -7.59 19.02
C ARG A 94 -5.06 -8.18 18.80
N ALA A 95 -4.91 -9.06 17.80
CA ALA A 95 -3.63 -9.67 17.49
C ALA A 95 -2.57 -8.66 17.04
N ALA A 96 -2.98 -7.53 16.44
CA ALA A 96 -2.10 -6.42 16.08
C ALA A 96 -1.78 -5.48 17.26
N GLY A 97 -2.38 -5.69 18.44
CA GLY A 97 -2.16 -4.87 19.63
C GLY A 97 -2.92 -3.56 19.65
N ALA A 98 -4.08 -3.48 18.98
CA ALA A 98 -4.94 -2.31 19.03
C ALA A 98 -5.62 -2.16 20.41
N ASP A 99 -5.80 -0.92 20.88
CA ASP A 99 -6.77 -0.65 21.93
C ASP A 99 -8.18 -0.67 21.35
N GLU A 100 -8.89 -1.77 21.56
CA GLU A 100 -10.24 -1.99 21.04
C GLU A 100 -11.25 -0.91 21.50
N ASN A 101 -11.01 -0.21 22.61
CA ASN A 101 -11.87 0.86 23.10
C ASN A 101 -11.80 2.12 22.24
N ASN A 102 -10.75 2.25 21.43
CA ASN A 102 -10.50 3.36 20.53
C ASN A 102 -10.71 3.00 19.05
N VAL A 103 -11.27 1.81 18.75
CA VAL A 103 -11.63 1.41 17.38
C VAL A 103 -13.13 1.29 17.25
N TYR A 104 -13.69 2.00 16.29
CA TYR A 104 -15.12 2.01 15.98
C TYR A 104 -15.37 1.42 14.60
N SER A 105 -16.28 0.46 14.53
CA SER A 105 -16.78 -0.03 13.24
C SER A 105 -17.98 0.80 12.83
N MET A 106 -17.92 1.37 11.63
CA MET A 106 -19.08 2.02 11.04
C MET A 106 -19.94 0.98 10.32
N SER A 107 -21.20 0.84 10.76
CA SER A 107 -22.10 -0.15 10.17
C SER A 107 -22.19 -0.03 8.65
N THR A 108 -21.99 -1.14 7.97
CA THR A 108 -22.17 -1.24 6.50
C THR A 108 -23.63 -1.34 6.08
N VAL A 109 -24.57 -1.37 7.05
CA VAL A 109 -26.01 -1.51 6.81
C VAL A 109 -26.75 -0.30 7.39
N ILE A 110 -27.42 0.43 6.54
CA ILE A 110 -28.33 1.52 6.90
C ILE A 110 -29.73 0.95 7.13
N LYS A 111 -30.35 1.34 8.26
CA LYS A 111 -31.75 1.07 8.56
C LYS A 111 -32.55 2.32 8.20
N ASN A 112 -33.50 2.20 7.29
CA ASN A 112 -34.41 3.27 6.92
C ASN A 112 -35.56 3.39 7.94
N ASP A 113 -36.26 4.52 7.92
CA ASP A 113 -37.39 4.79 8.82
C ASP A 113 -38.55 3.80 8.64
N ASP A 114 -38.71 3.22 7.46
CA ASP A 114 -39.71 2.19 7.15
C ASP A 114 -39.29 0.78 7.63
N GLY A 115 -38.15 0.65 8.30
CA GLY A 115 -37.58 -0.62 8.77
C GLY A 115 -36.83 -1.42 7.70
N SER A 116 -36.81 -0.97 6.46
CA SER A 116 -36.00 -1.61 5.41
C SER A 116 -34.51 -1.41 5.68
N ARG A 117 -33.69 -2.32 5.12
CA ARG A 117 -32.23 -2.27 5.25
C ARG A 117 -31.58 -2.18 3.88
N ARG A 118 -30.52 -1.41 3.78
CA ARG A 118 -29.69 -1.33 2.58
C ARG A 118 -28.21 -1.21 2.94
N GLY A 119 -27.35 -1.48 1.99
CA GLY A 119 -25.92 -1.23 2.15
C GLY A 119 -25.62 0.26 2.31
N LEU A 120 -24.62 0.59 3.11
CA LEU A 120 -24.05 1.92 3.20
C LEU A 120 -23.40 2.29 1.86
N ALA A 121 -23.65 3.50 1.40
CA ALA A 121 -23.11 4.01 0.16
C ALA A 121 -22.70 5.48 0.35
N LEU A 122 -21.41 5.76 0.15
CA LEU A 122 -20.84 7.10 0.42
C LEU A 122 -21.42 8.20 -0.46
N ASP A 123 -21.98 7.87 -1.63
CA ASP A 123 -22.67 8.84 -2.48
C ASP A 123 -23.97 9.38 -1.84
N ARG A 124 -24.52 8.67 -0.88
CA ARG A 124 -25.79 9.01 -0.20
C ARG A 124 -25.65 9.20 1.31
N ASP A 125 -24.69 8.52 1.90
CA ASP A 125 -24.56 8.41 3.37
C ASP A 125 -23.31 9.12 3.90
N ILE A 126 -22.70 10.00 3.10
CA ILE A 126 -21.44 10.66 3.46
C ILE A 126 -21.58 11.57 4.68
N ASP A 127 -22.78 12.14 4.88
CA ASP A 127 -23.08 12.94 6.06
C ASP A 127 -23.06 12.10 7.33
N SER A 128 -23.47 10.82 7.27
CA SER A 128 -23.34 9.90 8.41
C SER A 128 -21.88 9.66 8.79
N LEU A 129 -20.96 9.61 7.82
CA LEU A 129 -19.53 9.55 8.12
C LEU A 129 -19.04 10.84 8.78
N ARG A 130 -19.45 12.01 8.26
CA ARG A 130 -19.11 13.32 8.85
C ARG A 130 -19.58 13.43 10.28
N ASP A 131 -20.84 13.05 10.56
CA ASP A 131 -21.43 13.09 11.90
C ASP A 131 -20.70 12.16 12.88
N ASN A 132 -20.35 10.93 12.45
CA ASN A 132 -19.58 10.01 13.28
C ASN A 132 -18.19 10.57 13.62
N ILE A 133 -17.50 11.17 12.66
CA ILE A 133 -16.20 11.83 12.93
C ILE A 133 -16.38 12.98 13.91
N TYR A 134 -17.44 13.79 13.75
CA TYR A 134 -17.71 14.90 14.64
C TYR A 134 -18.03 14.46 16.07
N CYS A 135 -18.71 13.33 16.24
CA CYS A 135 -18.98 12.73 17.55
C CYS A 135 -17.73 12.15 18.23
N HIS A 136 -16.63 11.97 17.49
CA HIS A 136 -15.37 11.45 18.00
C HIS A 136 -14.23 12.45 17.74
N PRO A 137 -14.12 13.53 18.56
CA PRO A 137 -13.18 14.64 18.31
C PRO A 137 -11.71 14.23 18.43
N ASP A 138 -11.42 13.09 19.03
CA ASP A 138 -10.12 12.45 19.11
C ASP A 138 -9.80 11.53 17.92
N CYS A 139 -10.72 11.40 16.95
CA CYS A 139 -10.52 10.59 15.75
C CYS A 139 -9.30 11.08 14.96
N ARG A 140 -8.38 10.16 14.62
CA ARG A 140 -7.18 10.45 13.83
C ARG A 140 -7.21 9.79 12.48
N LEU A 141 -7.93 8.68 12.35
CA LEU A 141 -7.92 7.87 11.15
C LEU A 141 -9.31 7.35 10.82
N VAL A 142 -9.68 7.46 9.55
CA VAL A 142 -10.78 6.70 8.95
C VAL A 142 -10.18 5.74 7.93
N VAL A 143 -10.50 4.46 8.02
CA VAL A 143 -10.13 3.44 7.02
C VAL A 143 -11.36 3.03 6.24
N ILE A 144 -11.27 3.00 4.91
CA ILE A 144 -12.32 2.51 4.01
C ILE A 144 -11.75 1.35 3.19
N ASP A 145 -12.14 0.12 3.52
CA ASP A 145 -11.54 -1.10 2.98
C ASP A 145 -12.58 -2.10 2.44
N PRO A 146 -12.65 -2.28 1.11
CA PRO A 146 -12.14 -1.39 0.07
C PRO A 146 -13.13 -0.28 -0.28
N ILE A 147 -12.62 0.85 -0.81
CA ILE A 147 -13.50 1.97 -1.19
C ILE A 147 -14.54 1.59 -2.25
N ALA A 148 -14.22 0.62 -3.10
CA ALA A 148 -15.12 0.14 -4.15
C ALA A 148 -16.43 -0.45 -3.60
N ALA A 149 -16.43 -1.00 -2.39
CA ALA A 149 -17.62 -1.56 -1.75
C ALA A 149 -18.64 -0.48 -1.34
N PHE A 150 -18.20 0.78 -1.24
CA PHE A 150 -19.00 1.88 -0.69
C PHE A 150 -19.33 2.98 -1.72
N LEU A 151 -19.04 2.77 -3.00
CA LEU A 151 -19.28 3.78 -4.04
C LEU A 151 -20.77 4.05 -4.33
N GLY A 152 -21.65 3.09 -4.00
CA GLY A 152 -23.07 3.22 -4.28
C GLY A 152 -23.38 3.25 -5.79
N SER A 153 -23.98 4.32 -6.27
CA SER A 153 -24.30 4.54 -7.68
C SER A 153 -23.16 5.15 -8.51
N VAL A 154 -22.06 5.52 -7.86
CA VAL A 154 -20.87 6.09 -8.51
C VAL A 154 -20.18 5.04 -9.38
N ASP A 155 -20.10 5.32 -10.69
CA ASP A 155 -19.36 4.45 -11.61
C ASP A 155 -17.84 4.62 -11.39
N SER A 156 -17.20 3.56 -10.89
CA SER A 156 -15.76 3.55 -10.60
C SER A 156 -14.87 3.82 -11.82
N HIS A 157 -15.40 3.67 -13.03
CA HIS A 157 -14.68 3.93 -14.29
C HIS A 157 -14.85 5.37 -14.79
N LYS A 158 -15.82 6.11 -14.27
CA LYS A 158 -16.07 7.51 -14.64
C LYS A 158 -15.29 8.46 -13.73
N ASN A 159 -14.27 9.09 -14.28
CA ASN A 159 -13.42 10.03 -13.53
C ASN A 159 -14.20 11.17 -12.86
N ALA A 160 -15.26 11.69 -13.49
CA ALA A 160 -16.01 12.81 -12.95
C ALA A 160 -16.79 12.42 -11.69
N ASP A 161 -17.48 11.27 -11.73
CA ASP A 161 -18.31 10.77 -10.64
C ASP A 161 -17.43 10.44 -9.41
N VAL A 162 -16.34 9.72 -9.64
CA VAL A 162 -15.38 9.40 -8.57
C VAL A 162 -14.76 10.66 -7.97
N ARG A 163 -14.38 11.65 -8.79
CA ARG A 163 -13.85 12.93 -8.29
C ARG A 163 -14.87 13.68 -7.43
N GLY A 164 -16.13 13.67 -7.79
CA GLY A 164 -17.20 14.29 -7.01
C GLY A 164 -17.22 13.72 -5.58
N LEU A 165 -17.27 12.39 -5.44
CA LEU A 165 -17.27 11.72 -4.15
C LEU A 165 -15.98 12.00 -3.36
N LEU A 166 -14.82 11.83 -3.99
CA LEU A 166 -13.54 12.00 -3.32
C LEU A 166 -13.27 13.46 -2.91
N SER A 167 -13.86 14.44 -3.61
CA SER A 167 -13.75 15.84 -3.20
C SER A 167 -14.48 16.12 -1.88
N VAL A 168 -15.67 15.51 -1.69
CA VAL A 168 -16.40 15.63 -0.42
C VAL A 168 -15.65 14.91 0.72
N LEU A 169 -15.10 13.72 0.47
CA LEU A 169 -14.24 13.04 1.45
C LEU A 169 -13.00 13.87 1.82
N ALA A 170 -12.40 14.56 0.84
CA ALA A 170 -11.25 15.44 1.09
C ALA A 170 -11.61 16.68 1.91
N GLU A 171 -12.80 17.22 1.70
CA GLU A 171 -13.36 18.31 2.51
C GLU A 171 -13.56 17.86 3.97
N ILE A 172 -14.23 16.72 4.18
CA ILE A 172 -14.40 16.13 5.52
C ILE A 172 -13.05 15.91 6.20
N ALA A 173 -12.08 15.30 5.51
CA ALA A 173 -10.76 15.09 6.07
C ALA A 173 -10.12 16.40 6.52
N GLN A 174 -10.21 17.46 5.68
CA GLN A 174 -9.60 18.75 5.96
C GLN A 174 -10.26 19.47 7.13
N GLU A 175 -11.60 19.48 7.19
CA GLU A 175 -12.39 20.13 8.24
C GLU A 175 -12.15 19.48 9.60
N SER A 176 -12.17 18.15 9.65
CA SER A 176 -11.99 17.36 10.88
C SER A 176 -10.53 17.14 11.28
N ARG A 177 -9.56 17.44 10.39
CA ARG A 177 -8.14 17.10 10.54
C ARG A 177 -7.87 15.60 10.71
N VAL A 178 -8.75 14.76 10.21
CA VAL A 178 -8.65 13.30 10.26
C VAL A 178 -7.95 12.79 8.97
N ALA A 179 -7.07 11.83 9.08
CA ALA A 179 -6.55 11.12 7.92
C ALA A 179 -7.61 10.15 7.38
N ILE A 180 -7.91 10.20 6.08
CA ILE A 180 -8.75 9.19 5.44
C ILE A 180 -7.88 8.32 4.55
N LEU A 181 -7.75 7.05 4.92
CA LEU A 181 -7.01 6.02 4.19
C LEU A 181 -7.99 5.06 3.53
N TYR A 182 -7.99 4.99 2.21
CA TYR A 182 -8.82 4.02 1.51
C TYR A 182 -7.99 2.99 0.77
N VAL A 183 -8.51 1.76 0.75
CA VAL A 183 -7.90 0.62 0.07
C VAL A 183 -8.47 0.50 -1.33
N SER A 184 -7.57 0.26 -2.29
CA SER A 184 -7.92 0.00 -3.69
C SER A 184 -7.17 -1.21 -4.23
N HIS A 185 -7.66 -1.80 -5.31
CA HIS A 185 -6.96 -2.86 -6.01
C HIS A 185 -6.15 -2.31 -7.19
N LEU A 186 -5.22 -3.10 -7.71
CA LEU A 186 -4.56 -2.81 -8.98
C LEU A 186 -5.33 -3.46 -10.13
N ASN A 187 -5.42 -2.78 -11.26
CA ASN A 187 -5.89 -3.39 -12.50
C ASN A 187 -4.74 -4.17 -13.16
N LYS A 188 -5.11 -5.10 -14.06
CA LYS A 188 -4.15 -5.91 -14.82
C LYS A 188 -3.53 -5.17 -16.01
N GLY A 189 -3.65 -3.86 -16.10
CA GLY A 189 -3.10 -3.04 -17.19
C GLY A 189 -1.57 -3.00 -17.16
N THR A 190 -0.99 -2.66 -18.30
CA THR A 190 0.47 -2.59 -18.53
C THR A 190 1.06 -1.19 -18.27
N GLY A 191 0.31 -0.26 -17.70
CA GLY A 191 0.77 1.08 -17.36
C GLY A 191 1.71 1.12 -16.16
N GLY A 192 2.37 2.25 -15.95
CA GLY A 192 3.19 2.47 -14.74
C GLY A 192 2.38 2.37 -13.45
N PRO A 193 3.06 2.37 -12.27
CA PRO A 193 2.45 2.06 -10.97
C PRO A 193 1.14 2.79 -10.68
N MET A 194 1.09 4.08 -10.93
CA MET A 194 -0.09 4.91 -10.67
C MET A 194 -1.25 4.64 -11.64
N ALA A 195 -0.96 4.28 -12.89
CA ALA A 195 -1.98 3.96 -13.89
C ALA A 195 -2.67 2.61 -13.63
N ARG A 196 -2.08 1.76 -12.80
CA ARG A 196 -2.60 0.44 -12.44
C ARG A 196 -3.56 0.47 -11.25
N ILE A 197 -3.63 1.54 -10.47
CA ILE A 197 -4.62 1.64 -9.39
C ILE A 197 -6.02 1.60 -10.00
N THR A 198 -6.82 0.62 -9.56
CA THR A 198 -8.10 0.23 -10.16
C THR A 198 -9.11 1.37 -10.22
N GLY A 199 -9.92 1.35 -11.26
CA GLY A 199 -10.94 2.34 -11.54
C GLY A 199 -10.39 3.50 -12.36
N SER A 200 -10.92 4.67 -12.11
CA SER A 200 -10.47 5.87 -12.78
C SER A 200 -9.18 6.40 -12.14
N GLY A 201 -8.32 7.04 -12.93
CA GLY A 201 -7.17 7.79 -12.40
C GLY A 201 -7.55 8.83 -11.33
N ALA A 202 -8.86 9.05 -11.12
CA ALA A 202 -9.38 9.94 -10.10
C ALA A 202 -9.03 9.51 -8.68
N PHE A 203 -8.99 8.21 -8.39
CA PHE A 203 -8.59 7.71 -7.07
C PHE A 203 -7.18 8.18 -6.69
N VAL A 204 -6.23 8.03 -7.60
CA VAL A 204 -4.86 8.51 -7.35
C VAL A 204 -4.77 10.03 -7.41
N ALA A 205 -5.52 10.67 -8.31
CA ALA A 205 -5.47 12.13 -8.48
C ALA A 205 -5.97 12.86 -7.23
N ALA A 206 -7.03 12.37 -6.58
CA ALA A 206 -7.60 12.97 -5.37
C ALA A 206 -6.72 12.74 -4.13
N ALA A 207 -6.03 11.60 -4.02
CA ALA A 207 -5.14 11.33 -2.91
C ALA A 207 -3.90 12.23 -2.94
N ARG A 208 -3.50 12.74 -1.77
CA ARG A 208 -2.25 13.48 -1.60
C ARG A 208 -1.06 12.56 -1.41
N SER A 209 -1.32 11.35 -0.96
CA SER A 209 -0.37 10.26 -0.78
C SER A 209 -0.92 8.97 -1.40
N ALA A 210 -0.08 8.28 -2.16
CA ALA A 210 -0.40 6.98 -2.71
C ALA A 210 0.69 5.98 -2.34
N MET A 211 0.28 4.93 -1.67
CA MET A 211 1.08 3.78 -1.27
C MET A 211 0.74 2.60 -2.15
N ILE A 212 1.73 1.89 -2.66
CA ILE A 212 1.51 0.66 -3.40
C ILE A 212 2.24 -0.49 -2.71
N VAL A 213 1.51 -1.57 -2.51
CA VAL A 213 2.03 -2.81 -1.95
C VAL A 213 2.39 -3.75 -3.09
N GLY A 214 3.63 -4.25 -3.07
CA GLY A 214 4.10 -5.29 -3.98
C GLY A 214 4.84 -6.40 -3.24
N ARG A 215 5.04 -7.54 -3.91
CA ARG A 215 5.94 -8.59 -3.41
C ARG A 215 7.37 -8.22 -3.72
N ASP A 216 8.27 -8.51 -2.79
CA ASP A 216 9.69 -8.43 -3.08
C ASP A 216 10.05 -9.46 -4.17
N PRO A 217 10.65 -9.07 -5.28
CA PRO A 217 11.05 -10.01 -6.32
C PRO A 217 12.13 -10.99 -5.89
N GLU A 218 12.86 -10.68 -4.81
CA GLU A 218 13.93 -11.52 -4.28
C GLU A 218 13.48 -12.42 -3.11
N ASP A 219 12.35 -12.07 -2.45
CA ASP A 219 11.81 -12.82 -1.32
C ASP A 219 10.27 -12.85 -1.38
N ALA A 220 9.71 -13.99 -1.73
CA ALA A 220 8.27 -14.17 -1.92
C ALA A 220 7.43 -13.94 -0.65
N ASP A 221 8.02 -14.10 0.54
CA ASP A 221 7.36 -13.88 1.83
C ASP A 221 7.44 -12.42 2.30
N ARG A 222 8.29 -11.64 1.65
CA ARG A 222 8.49 -10.22 1.93
C ARG A 222 7.59 -9.37 1.05
N ARG A 223 7.00 -8.36 1.64
CA ARG A 223 6.16 -7.37 0.94
C ARG A 223 6.73 -6.00 1.19
N ILE A 224 6.62 -5.13 0.20
CA ILE A 224 7.16 -3.77 0.27
C ILE A 224 6.04 -2.79 -0.05
N ILE A 225 5.91 -1.78 0.80
CA ILE A 225 5.09 -0.60 0.54
C ILE A 225 6.01 0.47 -0.02
N PHE A 226 5.76 0.93 -1.23
CA PHE A 226 6.47 2.06 -1.81
C PHE A 226 5.52 3.20 -2.14
N MET A 227 6.09 4.40 -2.28
CA MET A 227 5.36 5.65 -2.45
C MET A 227 5.56 6.21 -3.85
N PRO A 228 4.73 5.80 -4.86
CA PRO A 228 4.86 6.37 -6.22
C PRO A 228 4.45 7.83 -6.30
N LYS A 229 3.73 8.32 -5.27
CA LYS A 229 3.26 9.69 -5.19
C LYS A 229 3.18 10.16 -3.74
N CYS A 230 3.87 11.24 -3.44
CA CYS A 230 3.58 12.09 -2.29
C CYS A 230 3.80 13.55 -2.70
N ASN A 231 2.73 14.33 -2.77
CA ASN A 231 2.81 15.74 -3.18
C ASN A 231 3.24 16.65 -2.01
N LEU A 232 3.41 16.11 -0.82
CA LEU A 232 3.56 16.86 0.44
C LEU A 232 4.89 16.60 1.13
N SER A 233 5.69 15.66 0.65
CA SER A 233 7.02 15.34 1.16
C SER A 233 8.01 15.09 0.02
N LYS A 234 9.30 15.04 0.35
CA LYS A 234 10.35 14.53 -0.55
C LYS A 234 10.11 13.03 -0.80
N GLU A 235 10.76 12.48 -1.82
CA GLU A 235 10.77 11.04 -2.06
C GLU A 235 11.15 10.28 -0.79
N ILE A 236 10.34 9.28 -0.47
CA ILE A 236 10.51 8.45 0.71
C ILE A 236 10.73 7.02 0.24
N ALA A 237 11.76 6.40 0.77
CA ALA A 237 12.08 5.00 0.53
C ALA A 237 10.94 4.08 1.00
N GLY A 238 10.90 2.87 0.48
CA GLY A 238 9.90 1.87 0.83
C GLY A 238 10.00 1.41 2.28
N VAL A 239 8.96 0.72 2.74
CA VAL A 239 8.92 -0.02 4.02
C VAL A 239 8.56 -1.45 3.74
N ALA A 240 9.27 -2.40 4.35
CA ALA A 240 9.00 -3.81 4.18
C ALA A 240 8.27 -4.41 5.37
N TYR A 241 7.50 -5.46 5.09
CA TYR A 241 6.82 -6.25 6.10
C TYR A 241 6.64 -7.71 5.65
N ARG A 242 6.39 -8.56 6.62
CA ARG A 242 5.96 -9.93 6.42
C ARG A 242 4.59 -10.14 7.07
N VAL A 243 3.82 -11.07 6.52
CA VAL A 243 2.64 -11.58 7.22
C VAL A 243 3.08 -12.82 7.99
N ARG A 244 2.86 -12.82 9.28
CA ARG A 244 3.24 -13.90 10.20
C ARG A 244 2.03 -14.31 11.03
N GLU A 245 2.10 -15.49 11.62
CA GLU A 245 1.17 -15.91 12.65
C GLU A 245 1.37 -15.05 13.91
N SER A 246 0.27 -14.72 14.58
CA SER A 246 0.33 -14.00 15.84
C SER A 246 0.95 -14.87 16.93
N SER A 247 1.68 -14.26 17.86
CA SER A 247 2.22 -14.96 19.05
C SER A 247 1.14 -15.39 20.03
N GLU A 248 -0.03 -14.74 20.01
CA GLU A 248 -1.14 -15.04 20.90
C GLU A 248 -2.08 -16.09 20.32
N ASP A 249 -2.23 -16.12 19.01
CA ASP A 249 -3.08 -17.05 18.28
C ASP A 249 -2.48 -17.35 16.91
N SER A 250 -1.97 -18.56 16.74
CA SER A 250 -1.29 -18.98 15.50
C SER A 250 -2.18 -19.00 14.25
N GLU A 251 -3.50 -18.96 14.41
CA GLU A 251 -4.43 -18.88 13.28
C GLU A 251 -4.60 -17.45 12.76
N LEU A 252 -4.23 -16.43 13.54
CA LEU A 252 -4.41 -15.03 13.18
C LEU A 252 -3.18 -14.44 12.49
N PRO A 253 -3.32 -13.95 11.26
CA PRO A 253 -2.23 -13.29 10.56
C PRO A 253 -2.03 -11.85 11.06
N VAL A 254 -0.78 -11.47 11.30
CA VAL A 254 -0.35 -10.13 11.68
C VAL A 254 0.73 -9.59 10.75
N VAL A 255 0.82 -8.27 10.66
CA VAL A 255 1.92 -7.58 9.99
C VAL A 255 3.12 -7.52 10.92
N GLN A 256 4.22 -8.10 10.51
CA GLN A 256 5.52 -7.93 11.13
C GLN A 256 6.33 -6.94 10.29
N TRP A 257 6.50 -5.72 10.78
CA TRP A 257 7.31 -4.69 10.14
C TRP A 257 8.78 -5.02 10.20
N GLU A 258 9.49 -4.78 9.10
CA GLU A 258 10.95 -4.68 9.12
C GLU A 258 11.35 -3.24 9.48
N GLN A 259 12.36 -3.10 10.34
CA GLN A 259 12.81 -1.78 10.76
C GLN A 259 13.66 -1.12 9.67
N GLY A 260 13.42 0.18 9.46
CA GLY A 260 14.19 1.00 8.53
C GLY A 260 13.56 1.11 7.14
N PHE A 261 14.35 1.63 6.22
CA PHE A 261 13.94 1.93 4.85
C PHE A 261 14.40 0.85 3.88
N VAL A 262 13.63 0.67 2.81
CA VAL A 262 13.98 -0.20 1.69
C VAL A 262 14.07 0.63 0.43
N ASP A 263 15.23 0.61 -0.21
CA ASP A 263 15.37 1.19 -1.54
C ASP A 263 14.76 0.23 -2.57
N VAL A 264 13.74 0.68 -3.27
CA VAL A 264 12.98 -0.14 -4.22
C VAL A 264 12.61 0.65 -5.44
N ASP A 265 12.85 0.05 -6.61
CA ASP A 265 12.31 0.53 -7.87
C ASP A 265 10.85 0.04 -8.01
N GLY A 266 9.92 0.99 -8.02
CA GLY A 266 8.49 0.70 -8.10
C GLY A 266 8.07 -0.02 -9.39
N GLU A 267 8.77 0.19 -10.51
CA GLU A 267 8.49 -0.53 -11.75
C GLU A 267 8.88 -2.01 -11.62
N THR A 268 10.01 -2.29 -10.99
CA THR A 268 10.46 -3.66 -10.71
C THR A 268 9.50 -4.38 -9.75
N LEU A 269 8.99 -3.68 -8.74
CA LEU A 269 8.06 -4.26 -7.77
C LEU A 269 6.71 -4.62 -8.39
N LEU A 270 6.23 -3.83 -9.34
CA LEU A 270 4.93 -4.02 -9.99
C LEU A 270 4.98 -4.78 -11.31
N SER A 271 6.16 -5.07 -11.84
CA SER A 271 6.25 -5.89 -13.02
C SER A 271 5.55 -7.22 -12.67
N SER A 272 4.47 -7.52 -13.42
CA SER A 272 3.68 -8.76 -13.30
C SER A 272 4.50 -10.03 -13.60
N GLU A 273 5.78 -9.89 -13.74
CA GLU A 273 6.82 -10.89 -13.98
C GLU A 273 7.17 -11.73 -12.74
N GLY A 274 6.48 -11.57 -11.61
CA GLY A 274 6.74 -12.42 -10.44
C GLY A 274 6.59 -13.92 -10.73
N SER A 275 5.72 -14.33 -11.64
CA SER A 275 5.60 -15.72 -12.07
C SER A 275 6.52 -16.05 -13.27
N ASN A 276 6.65 -15.15 -14.24
CA ASN A 276 7.55 -15.34 -15.40
C ASN A 276 9.02 -15.18 -14.96
N ASN A 277 9.36 -14.18 -14.19
CA ASN A 277 10.70 -14.00 -13.62
C ASN A 277 11.13 -15.17 -12.73
N ARG A 278 10.21 -15.78 -11.97
CA ARG A 278 10.52 -16.96 -11.17
C ARG A 278 10.81 -18.17 -12.06
N ARG A 279 10.01 -18.36 -13.12
CA ARG A 279 10.22 -19.43 -14.11
C ARG A 279 11.51 -19.20 -14.88
N GLU A 280 11.73 -18.01 -15.44
CA GLU A 280 12.96 -17.65 -16.14
C GLU A 280 14.20 -17.74 -15.24
N ARG A 281 14.06 -17.42 -13.95
CA ARG A 281 15.14 -17.53 -12.97
C ARG A 281 15.44 -18.97 -12.59
N THR A 282 14.41 -19.80 -12.44
CA THR A 282 14.59 -21.25 -12.23
C THR A 282 15.27 -21.89 -13.44
N GLU A 283 14.78 -21.57 -14.67
CA GLU A 283 15.40 -22.04 -15.90
C GLU A 283 16.86 -21.57 -16.06
N ALA A 284 17.14 -20.31 -15.70
CA ALA A 284 18.50 -19.78 -15.70
C ALA A 284 19.40 -20.41 -14.62
N ALA A 285 18.84 -20.78 -13.48
CA ALA A 285 19.55 -21.47 -12.39
C ALA A 285 19.89 -22.91 -12.81
N GLU A 286 18.93 -23.65 -13.33
CA GLU A 286 19.14 -25.00 -13.89
C GLU A 286 20.18 -24.99 -15.01
N TRP A 287 20.06 -24.06 -15.96
CA TRP A 287 21.02 -23.85 -17.02
C TRP A 287 22.42 -23.56 -16.44
N LEU A 288 22.55 -22.67 -15.44
CA LEU A 288 23.84 -22.31 -14.87
C LEU A 288 24.49 -23.48 -14.11
N VAL A 289 23.70 -24.33 -13.45
CA VAL A 289 24.18 -25.57 -12.82
C VAL A 289 24.77 -26.50 -13.88
N VAL A 290 24.08 -26.71 -15.01
CA VAL A 290 24.54 -27.55 -16.12
C VAL A 290 25.85 -27.00 -16.70
N GLU A 291 25.94 -25.69 -16.97
CA GLU A 291 27.16 -25.09 -17.52
C GLU A 291 28.38 -25.18 -16.59
N LEU A 292 28.14 -25.12 -15.28
CA LEU A 292 29.21 -25.18 -14.27
C LEU A 292 29.49 -26.59 -13.73
N SER A 293 28.69 -27.58 -14.10
CA SER A 293 28.89 -28.99 -13.66
C SER A 293 30.20 -29.58 -14.14
N GLY A 294 30.65 -29.14 -15.33
CA GLY A 294 31.96 -29.55 -15.92
C GLY A 294 33.16 -28.79 -15.38
N GLY A 295 33.01 -27.93 -14.37
CA GLY A 295 34.09 -27.16 -13.75
C GLY A 295 34.00 -25.64 -13.98
N PRO A 296 35.02 -24.88 -13.52
CA PRO A 296 35.03 -23.43 -13.60
C PRO A 296 34.95 -22.87 -15.03
N GLN A 297 34.03 -21.97 -15.30
CA GLN A 297 33.80 -21.33 -16.61
C GLN A 297 34.14 -19.84 -16.58
N LEU A 298 34.69 -19.31 -17.69
CA LEU A 298 34.94 -17.88 -17.81
C LEU A 298 33.62 -17.09 -17.81
N THR A 299 33.59 -15.97 -17.11
CA THR A 299 32.41 -15.09 -17.02
C THR A 299 31.97 -14.58 -18.41
N THR A 300 32.93 -14.29 -19.29
CA THR A 300 32.67 -13.85 -20.67
C THR A 300 32.01 -14.93 -21.52
N ASP A 301 32.44 -16.17 -21.33
CA ASP A 301 31.92 -17.31 -22.08
C ASP A 301 30.51 -17.66 -21.61
N LEU A 302 30.29 -17.64 -20.29
CA LEU A 302 28.96 -17.80 -19.69
C LEU A 302 27.98 -16.71 -20.18
N GLN A 303 28.45 -15.47 -20.31
CA GLN A 303 27.60 -14.38 -20.83
C GLN A 303 27.19 -14.61 -22.28
N SER A 304 28.12 -15.09 -23.12
CA SER A 304 27.83 -15.42 -24.51
C SER A 304 26.91 -16.63 -24.66
N LYS A 305 27.13 -17.68 -23.87
CA LYS A 305 26.28 -18.88 -23.83
C LYS A 305 24.87 -18.57 -23.27
N ALA A 306 24.77 -17.73 -22.24
CA ALA A 306 23.48 -17.29 -21.70
C ALA A 306 22.63 -16.60 -22.77
N LYS A 307 23.25 -15.70 -23.55
CA LYS A 307 22.57 -15.02 -24.66
C LYS A 307 22.10 -16.01 -25.74
N GLN A 308 22.91 -17.01 -26.08
CA GLN A 308 22.54 -18.07 -27.05
C GLN A 308 21.41 -18.97 -26.51
N ALA A 309 21.39 -19.25 -25.21
CA ALA A 309 20.35 -20.03 -24.55
C ALA A 309 19.06 -19.19 -24.28
N GLY A 310 19.02 -17.90 -24.62
CA GLY A 310 17.86 -17.05 -24.42
C GLY A 310 17.73 -16.48 -23.01
N HIS A 311 18.73 -16.67 -22.15
CA HIS A 311 18.71 -16.14 -20.78
C HIS A 311 19.26 -14.72 -20.71
N ALA A 312 18.49 -13.82 -20.10
CA ALA A 312 18.97 -12.47 -19.80
C ALA A 312 20.11 -12.54 -18.80
N TRP A 313 21.25 -11.86 -19.07
CA TRP A 313 22.42 -11.90 -18.19
C TRP A 313 22.14 -11.43 -16.76
N ARG A 314 21.21 -10.49 -16.58
CA ARG A 314 20.74 -10.05 -15.26
C ARG A 314 20.10 -11.20 -14.47
N THR A 315 19.29 -12.03 -15.12
CA THR A 315 18.64 -13.21 -14.52
C THR A 315 19.67 -14.26 -14.11
N VAL A 316 20.66 -14.52 -14.98
CA VAL A 316 21.78 -15.44 -14.69
C VAL A 316 22.64 -14.96 -13.51
N ARG A 317 22.87 -13.65 -13.37
CA ARG A 317 23.59 -13.09 -12.22
C ARG A 317 22.82 -13.24 -10.91
N ARG A 318 21.49 -13.18 -10.94
CA ARG A 318 20.65 -13.45 -9.76
C ARG A 318 20.70 -14.94 -9.40
N ALA A 319 20.52 -15.82 -10.38
CA ALA A 319 20.65 -17.27 -10.18
C ALA A 319 22.03 -17.66 -9.62
N LYS A 320 23.10 -17.00 -10.04
CA LYS A 320 24.46 -17.16 -9.48
C LYS A 320 24.49 -16.96 -7.96
N ASN A 321 23.84 -15.88 -7.48
CA ASN A 321 23.83 -15.56 -6.05
C ASN A 321 23.02 -16.58 -5.24
N GLU A 322 21.88 -17.03 -5.77
CA GLU A 322 21.01 -18.03 -5.14
C GLU A 322 21.70 -19.40 -5.03
N LEU A 323 22.43 -19.79 -6.08
CA LEU A 323 23.18 -21.04 -6.11
C LEU A 323 24.49 -20.96 -5.30
N GLY A 324 24.83 -19.81 -4.71
CA GLY A 324 26.08 -19.62 -3.99
C GLY A 324 27.33 -19.71 -4.87
N VAL A 325 27.16 -19.56 -6.20
CA VAL A 325 28.28 -19.63 -7.16
C VAL A 325 29.29 -18.53 -6.89
N ARG A 326 30.54 -18.90 -6.70
CA ARG A 326 31.64 -17.97 -6.40
C ARG A 326 32.35 -17.52 -7.67
N ALA A 327 32.82 -16.27 -7.65
CA ALA A 327 33.68 -15.75 -8.70
C ALA A 327 35.13 -15.83 -8.21
N LYS A 328 35.97 -16.56 -8.92
CA LYS A 328 37.42 -16.66 -8.67
C LYS A 328 38.20 -16.02 -9.81
N ARG A 329 39.38 -15.52 -9.52
CA ARG A 329 40.25 -14.91 -10.53
C ARG A 329 41.53 -15.75 -10.66
N ASP A 330 41.94 -16.04 -11.90
CA ASP A 330 43.16 -16.79 -12.17
C ASP A 330 44.37 -15.86 -12.00
N GLY A 331 44.95 -15.81 -10.77
CA GLY A 331 46.09 -14.97 -10.46
C GLY A 331 45.80 -13.46 -10.40
N ILE A 332 46.85 -12.63 -10.26
CA ILE A 332 46.72 -11.17 -10.05
C ILE A 332 46.12 -10.44 -11.28
N SER A 333 46.38 -10.92 -12.51
CA SER A 333 45.93 -10.32 -13.76
C SER A 333 45.00 -11.22 -14.61
N GLY A 334 44.52 -12.35 -14.01
CA GLY A 334 43.72 -13.34 -14.74
C GLY A 334 42.26 -12.94 -14.96
N LYS A 335 41.56 -13.74 -15.78
CA LYS A 335 40.15 -13.57 -16.09
C LYS A 335 39.27 -14.13 -14.96
N TRP A 336 38.04 -13.56 -14.79
CA TRP A 336 37.08 -14.03 -13.82
C TRP A 336 36.42 -15.34 -14.26
N ARG A 337 36.34 -16.32 -13.38
CA ARG A 337 35.62 -17.58 -13.56
C ARG A 337 34.57 -17.76 -12.48
N TRP A 338 33.49 -18.41 -12.84
CA TRP A 338 32.46 -18.81 -11.90
C TRP A 338 32.61 -20.30 -11.58
N VAL A 339 32.37 -20.64 -10.31
CA VAL A 339 32.57 -22.00 -9.75
C VAL A 339 31.37 -22.32 -8.86
N LEU A 340 30.80 -23.51 -9.00
CA LEU A 340 29.78 -24.03 -8.08
C LEU A 340 30.37 -24.32 -6.70
N PRO A 341 29.64 -24.15 -5.61
CA PRO A 341 30.02 -24.64 -4.31
C PRO A 341 30.28 -26.15 -4.36
N GLY A 342 31.48 -26.60 -3.90
CA GLY A 342 31.86 -28.01 -3.91
C GLY A 342 32.73 -28.46 -5.08
N ASN A 343 32.94 -27.64 -6.11
CA ASN A 343 33.83 -27.89 -7.26
C ASN A 343 35.12 -27.02 -7.19
N GLU A 344 35.61 -26.73 -6.00
CA GLU A 344 36.77 -25.85 -5.74
C GLU A 344 38.13 -26.48 -6.09
#